data_103960dd3c28cdb1586a3d01ecc968a2
#
_entry.id   103960dd3c28cdb1586a3d01ecc968a2
#
_cell.length_a   1.000
_cell.length_b   1.000
_cell.length_c   1.000
_cell.angle_alpha   90.00
_cell.angle_beta   90.00
_cell.angle_gamma   90.00
#
_symmetry.space_group_name_H-M   'P 1'
#
loop_
_entity.id
_entity.type
_entity.pdbx_description
1 polymer ?
#
loop_
_entity_poly.entity_id
_entity_poly.type
_entity_poly.pdbx_seq_one_letter_code
_entity_poly.pdbx_strand_id
1 'polypeptide(L)'
;MDATANQFAAGKHYKMDFEVDYRFRIPDEGYMIDDDGNIHIYNKTGLFGWNKIADEYRKATVTLEKEYIDEPAGDGIKVIDMGNELWEPISAFGGVFEGNGVTIRNLQIANKGFIATNTGTIRNLTLENVSFSADITEGAGSLAAESSTSVIQNCTVKGVTATVIKPVVFGGLIGRNSEGRIEGCQVISGTINLNLSGAGNSNYGGLVGEHFNGTALIIN
;
A
#
# COMPACT_ATOMS: atom_id res chain seq x y z
N MET A 1 14.87 30.46 38.46
CA MET A 1 16.02 31.20 37.86
C MET A 1 15.41 32.34 37.09
N ASP A 2 15.57 33.57 37.60
CA ASP A 2 15.08 34.74 36.94
C ASP A 2 15.82 34.97 35.61
N ALA A 3 15.12 34.96 34.53
CA ALA A 3 15.64 35.39 33.25
C ALA A 3 15.84 36.93 33.30
N THR A 4 17.08 37.35 33.60
CA THR A 4 17.48 38.71 33.43
C THR A 4 17.33 39.07 31.95
N ALA A 5 16.37 39.95 31.63
CA ALA A 5 16.22 40.49 30.31
C ALA A 5 17.55 41.13 29.90
N ASN A 6 18.22 40.58 28.87
CA ASN A 6 19.38 41.19 28.26
C ASN A 6 18.99 42.53 27.65
N GLN A 7 19.36 43.64 28.33
CA GLN A 7 19.15 44.97 27.80
C GLN A 7 20.21 45.26 26.72
N PHE A 8 19.75 45.54 25.52
CA PHE A 8 20.60 46.02 24.44
C PHE A 8 21.02 47.46 24.71
N ALA A 9 22.30 47.72 24.73
CA ALA A 9 22.82 49.08 24.91
C ALA A 9 22.70 49.90 23.61
N ALA A 10 22.26 51.13 23.72
CA ALA A 10 22.17 52.03 22.57
C ALA A 10 23.53 52.25 21.90
N GLY A 11 23.60 52.18 20.57
CA GLY A 11 24.80 52.33 19.77
C GLY A 11 25.72 51.11 19.69
N LYS A 12 25.31 49.95 20.18
CA LYS A 12 26.01 48.68 20.03
C LYS A 12 25.36 47.83 18.93
N HIS A 13 26.22 47.17 18.13
CA HIS A 13 25.77 46.12 17.18
C HIS A 13 25.86 44.78 17.87
N TYR A 14 24.75 44.06 17.86
CA TYR A 14 24.66 42.71 18.39
C TYR A 14 24.43 41.74 17.24
N LYS A 15 25.32 40.75 17.08
CA LYS A 15 25.09 39.63 16.17
C LYS A 15 24.36 38.54 16.95
N MET A 16 23.16 38.22 16.52
CA MET A 16 22.45 37.03 17.00
C MET A 16 22.53 35.96 15.94
N ASP A 17 23.15 34.86 16.29
CA ASP A 17 23.12 33.67 15.46
C ASP A 17 21.93 32.82 15.90
N PHE A 18 20.96 32.66 15.01
CA PHE A 18 19.81 31.77 15.24
C PHE A 18 20.11 30.47 14.56
N GLU A 19 20.20 29.40 15.33
CA GLU A 19 20.13 28.05 14.80
C GLU A 19 18.65 27.70 14.65
N VAL A 20 18.15 27.68 13.43
CA VAL A 20 16.77 27.29 13.14
C VAL A 20 16.79 25.79 12.91
N ASP A 21 16.36 25.01 13.90
CA ASP A 21 16.15 23.58 13.76
C ASP A 21 14.84 23.33 12.98
N TYR A 22 14.95 23.19 11.68
CA TYR A 22 13.83 22.81 10.82
C TYR A 22 13.63 21.29 10.95
N ARG A 23 12.90 20.86 11.97
CA ARG A 23 12.42 19.48 12.03
C ARG A 23 11.13 19.38 11.23
N PHE A 24 11.15 18.52 10.22
CA PHE A 24 9.92 18.15 9.53
C PHE A 24 8.96 17.53 10.54
N ARG A 25 7.76 18.09 10.63
CA ARG A 25 6.68 17.55 11.46
C ARG A 25 5.69 16.82 10.55
N ILE A 26 5.47 15.54 10.84
CA ILE A 26 4.44 14.76 10.15
C ILE A 26 3.09 15.47 10.36
N PRO A 27 2.32 15.75 9.28
CA PRO A 27 0.97 16.30 9.40
C PRO A 27 0.07 15.42 10.27
N ASP A 28 -0.89 16.02 10.95
CA ASP A 28 -1.82 15.28 11.83
C ASP A 28 -2.67 14.27 11.04
N GLU A 29 -2.93 14.54 9.76
CA GLU A 29 -3.58 13.64 8.80
C GLU A 29 -2.73 12.41 8.45
N GLY A 30 -1.43 12.41 8.78
CA GLY A 30 -0.48 11.34 8.49
C GLY A 30 -0.09 11.22 7.02
N TYR A 31 -0.52 12.14 6.17
CA TYR A 31 -0.10 12.28 4.78
C TYR A 31 0.00 13.74 4.36
N MET A 32 0.65 14.01 3.25
CA MET A 32 0.77 15.31 2.62
C MET A 32 0.54 15.18 1.11
N ILE A 33 -0.01 16.20 0.50
CA ILE A 33 -0.08 16.36 -0.95
C ILE A 33 0.87 17.49 -1.31
N ASP A 34 1.83 17.22 -2.20
CA ASP A 34 2.78 18.24 -2.68
C ASP A 34 2.16 19.14 -3.77
N ASP A 35 2.91 20.15 -4.21
CA ASP A 35 2.47 21.11 -5.22
C ASP A 35 2.21 20.48 -6.60
N ASP A 36 2.77 19.29 -6.87
CA ASP A 36 2.58 18.51 -8.09
C ASP A 36 1.40 17.52 -7.97
N GLY A 37 0.74 17.46 -6.81
CA GLY A 37 -0.35 16.56 -6.52
C GLY A 37 0.07 15.13 -6.17
N ASN A 38 1.36 14.90 -5.83
CA ASN A 38 1.80 13.62 -5.32
C ASN A 38 1.48 13.48 -3.84
N ILE A 39 1.32 12.25 -3.39
CA ILE A 39 0.89 11.93 -2.03
C ILE A 39 2.03 11.25 -1.28
N HIS A 40 2.38 11.81 -0.14
CA HIS A 40 3.39 11.31 0.78
C HIS A 40 2.72 10.76 2.03
N ILE A 41 2.88 9.47 2.30
CA ILE A 41 2.23 8.77 3.42
C ILE A 41 3.28 8.44 4.48
N TYR A 42 3.02 8.86 5.72
CA TYR A 42 3.98 8.76 6.82
C TYR A 42 3.62 7.68 7.85
N ASN A 43 2.37 7.24 7.90
CA ASN A 43 1.90 6.29 8.90
C ASN A 43 0.53 5.67 8.50
N LYS A 44 -0.05 4.86 9.40
CA LYS A 44 -1.36 4.23 9.21
C LYS A 44 -2.49 5.25 8.98
N THR A 45 -2.52 6.34 9.74
CA THR A 45 -3.53 7.40 9.58
C THR A 45 -3.48 7.98 8.17
N GLY A 46 -2.28 8.24 7.66
CA GLY A 46 -2.07 8.72 6.30
C GLY A 46 -2.48 7.73 5.23
N LEU A 47 -2.25 6.43 5.45
CA LEU A 47 -2.70 5.41 4.53
C LEU A 47 -4.23 5.37 4.40
N PHE A 48 -4.96 5.43 5.52
CA PHE A 48 -6.42 5.57 5.52
C PHE A 48 -6.89 6.94 4.99
N GLY A 49 -6.12 8.00 5.24
CA GLY A 49 -6.39 9.33 4.67
C GLY A 49 -6.35 9.31 3.15
N TRP A 50 -5.29 8.73 2.58
CA TRP A 50 -5.19 8.52 1.13
C TRP A 50 -6.34 7.68 0.57
N ASN A 51 -6.72 6.59 1.25
CA ASN A 51 -7.82 5.74 0.83
C ASN A 51 -9.11 6.54 0.56
N LYS A 52 -9.41 7.53 1.41
CA LYS A 52 -10.60 8.37 1.29
C LYS A 52 -10.57 9.32 0.10
N ILE A 53 -9.39 9.75 -0.35
CA ILE A 53 -9.21 10.70 -1.45
C ILE A 53 -8.69 10.05 -2.72
N ALA A 54 -8.43 8.75 -2.73
CA ALA A 54 -7.77 8.04 -3.83
C ALA A 54 -8.52 8.16 -5.16
N ASP A 55 -9.84 8.33 -5.13
CA ASP A 55 -10.65 8.54 -6.34
C ASP A 55 -10.34 9.86 -7.05
N GLU A 56 -9.95 10.89 -6.32
CA GLU A 56 -9.54 12.19 -6.86
C GLU A 56 -8.11 12.15 -7.40
N TYR A 57 -7.25 11.33 -6.78
CA TYR A 57 -5.82 11.24 -7.04
C TYR A 57 -5.40 9.92 -7.73
N ARG A 58 -6.27 9.36 -8.58
CA ARG A 58 -6.06 8.04 -9.23
C ARG A 58 -4.77 7.92 -10.03
N LYS A 59 -4.21 9.04 -10.50
CA LYS A 59 -2.99 9.08 -11.31
C LYS A 59 -1.78 9.67 -10.59
N ALA A 60 -1.94 10.00 -9.32
CA ALA A 60 -0.85 10.56 -8.51
C ALA A 60 0.28 9.54 -8.29
N THR A 61 1.45 10.04 -8.02
CA THR A 61 2.50 9.26 -7.35
C THR A 61 2.18 9.23 -5.86
N VAL A 62 2.09 8.04 -5.29
CA VAL A 62 1.85 7.80 -3.86
C VAL A 62 3.09 7.14 -3.30
N THR A 63 3.72 7.74 -2.31
CA THR A 63 4.98 7.28 -1.72
C THR A 63 4.81 6.99 -0.23
N LEU A 64 5.22 5.80 0.21
CA LEU A 64 5.38 5.52 1.63
C LEU A 64 6.73 6.10 2.09
N GLU A 65 6.67 7.09 2.99
CA GLU A 65 7.85 7.82 3.46
C GLU A 65 8.60 7.02 4.53
N LYS A 66 9.40 6.08 4.06
CA LYS A 66 10.10 5.07 4.84
C LYS A 66 10.82 5.62 6.07
N GLU A 67 11.43 6.80 5.98
CA GLU A 67 12.20 7.40 7.06
C GLU A 67 11.35 7.73 8.29
N TYR A 68 10.06 7.99 8.09
CA TYR A 68 9.11 8.36 9.14
C TYR A 68 8.25 7.19 9.64
N ILE A 69 8.37 6.01 9.02
CA ILE A 69 7.60 4.83 9.38
C ILE A 69 8.35 4.04 10.45
N ASP A 70 7.59 3.48 11.40
CA ASP A 70 8.12 2.75 12.54
C ASP A 70 8.91 1.48 12.15
N GLU A 71 9.89 1.14 12.96
CA GLU A 71 10.71 -0.07 12.87
C GLU A 71 10.55 -0.87 14.17
N PRO A 72 9.45 -1.63 14.31
CA PRO A 72 9.07 -2.20 15.60
C PRO A 72 10.00 -3.31 16.10
N ALA A 73 10.72 -3.99 15.22
CA ALA A 73 11.57 -5.12 15.58
C ALA A 73 13.08 -4.79 15.66
N GLY A 74 13.49 -3.59 15.26
CA GLY A 74 14.90 -3.19 15.23
C GLY A 74 15.75 -3.94 14.18
N ASP A 75 15.09 -4.50 13.15
CA ASP A 75 15.69 -5.33 12.10
C ASP A 75 15.85 -4.58 10.75
N GLY A 76 15.60 -3.27 10.74
CA GLY A 76 15.62 -2.42 9.56
C GLY A 76 14.32 -2.47 8.74
N ILE A 77 13.34 -3.28 9.14
CA ILE A 77 12.06 -3.39 8.44
C ILE A 77 11.09 -2.33 8.95
N LYS A 78 10.68 -1.45 8.06
CA LYS A 78 9.69 -0.41 8.33
C LYS A 78 8.28 -0.96 8.16
N VAL A 79 7.41 -0.73 9.13
CA VAL A 79 6.10 -1.38 9.21
C VAL A 79 4.99 -0.38 9.48
N ILE A 80 3.96 -0.41 8.63
CA ILE A 80 2.65 0.16 8.93
C ILE A 80 1.76 -0.99 9.41
N ASP A 81 1.50 -1.06 10.71
CA ASP A 81 0.63 -2.08 11.28
C ASP A 81 -0.83 -1.61 11.25
N MET A 82 -1.65 -2.30 10.45
CA MET A 82 -3.07 -1.97 10.27
C MET A 82 -3.92 -2.42 11.45
N GLY A 83 -3.42 -3.33 12.31
CA GLY A 83 -4.13 -3.79 13.50
C GLY A 83 -5.44 -4.53 13.19
N ASN A 84 -5.55 -5.13 12.02
CA ASN A 84 -6.79 -5.74 11.48
C ASN A 84 -7.97 -4.76 11.33
N GLU A 85 -7.70 -3.47 11.21
CA GLU A 85 -8.71 -2.51 10.79
C GLU A 85 -9.11 -2.78 9.33
N LEU A 86 -10.42 -2.65 9.06
CA LEU A 86 -10.97 -2.98 7.75
C LEU A 86 -10.50 -1.99 6.69
N TRP A 87 -9.92 -2.54 5.64
CA TRP A 87 -9.51 -1.81 4.45
C TRP A 87 -10.55 -1.97 3.34
N GLU A 88 -11.18 -0.87 2.95
CA GLU A 88 -12.00 -0.83 1.74
C GLU A 88 -11.09 -0.69 0.52
N PRO A 89 -11.25 -1.54 -0.50
CA PRO A 89 -10.40 -1.48 -1.69
C PRO A 89 -10.48 -0.13 -2.39
N ILE A 90 -9.34 0.43 -2.77
CA ILE A 90 -9.32 1.57 -3.68
C ILE A 90 -9.94 1.14 -5.00
N SER A 91 -10.97 1.87 -5.47
CA SER A 91 -11.79 1.43 -6.60
C SER A 91 -10.99 1.29 -7.88
N ALA A 92 -10.13 2.26 -8.20
CA ALA A 92 -9.24 2.24 -9.35
C ALA A 92 -7.97 3.07 -9.11
N PHE A 93 -6.84 2.54 -9.54
CA PHE A 93 -5.55 3.21 -9.45
C PHE A 93 -4.76 3.10 -10.75
N GLY A 94 -4.28 4.22 -11.26
CA GLY A 94 -3.53 4.30 -12.52
C GLY A 94 -2.27 5.15 -12.40
N GLY A 95 -1.86 5.50 -11.19
CA GLY A 95 -0.64 6.25 -10.87
C GLY A 95 0.55 5.36 -10.56
N VAL A 96 1.45 5.84 -9.73
CA VAL A 96 2.60 5.09 -9.23
C VAL A 96 2.48 4.96 -7.71
N PHE A 97 2.42 3.74 -7.19
CA PHE A 97 2.53 3.46 -5.78
C PHE A 97 3.93 2.95 -5.45
N GLU A 98 4.70 3.76 -4.75
CA GLU A 98 6.05 3.44 -4.30
C GLU A 98 6.04 3.04 -2.83
N GLY A 99 6.25 1.75 -2.58
CA GLY A 99 6.25 1.19 -1.22
C GLY A 99 7.57 1.40 -0.46
N ASN A 100 8.66 1.74 -1.15
CA ASN A 100 9.99 1.95 -0.56
C ASN A 100 10.50 0.79 0.34
N GLY A 101 10.01 -0.43 0.08
CA GLY A 101 10.34 -1.60 0.89
C GLY A 101 9.64 -1.63 2.26
N VAL A 102 8.62 -0.80 2.47
CA VAL A 102 7.78 -0.81 3.66
C VAL A 102 6.88 -2.05 3.66
N THR A 103 6.62 -2.59 4.84
CA THR A 103 5.65 -3.66 5.06
C THR A 103 4.36 -3.08 5.61
N ILE A 104 3.23 -3.33 4.94
CA ILE A 104 1.88 -3.13 5.48
C ILE A 104 1.46 -4.46 6.10
N ARG A 105 1.29 -4.49 7.42
CA ARG A 105 1.02 -5.70 8.20
C ARG A 105 -0.38 -5.73 8.77
N ASN A 106 -0.92 -6.96 8.99
CA ASN A 106 -2.22 -7.19 9.61
C ASN A 106 -3.34 -6.48 8.83
N LEU A 107 -3.29 -6.63 7.49
CA LEU A 107 -4.22 -5.99 6.57
C LEU A 107 -5.48 -6.84 6.44
N GLN A 108 -6.60 -6.36 6.97
CA GLN A 108 -7.90 -6.97 6.76
C GLN A 108 -8.64 -6.27 5.62
N ILE A 109 -8.85 -6.97 4.52
CA ILE A 109 -9.47 -6.44 3.30
C ILE A 109 -10.95 -6.81 3.27
N ALA A 110 -11.83 -5.87 2.93
CA ALA A 110 -13.26 -6.11 2.81
C ALA A 110 -13.58 -7.15 1.72
N ASN A 111 -13.03 -6.93 0.52
CA ASN A 111 -13.15 -7.80 -0.65
C ASN A 111 -12.09 -7.41 -1.70
N LYS A 112 -12.08 -8.05 -2.86
CA LYS A 112 -11.25 -7.71 -4.05
C LYS A 112 -9.74 -7.67 -3.76
N GLY A 113 -9.23 -6.69 -2.99
CA GLY A 113 -7.80 -6.52 -2.73
C GLY A 113 -7.49 -5.17 -2.07
N PHE A 114 -6.21 -4.86 -1.92
CA PHE A 114 -5.76 -3.53 -1.52
C PHE A 114 -6.25 -2.46 -2.52
N ILE A 115 -6.23 -2.81 -3.81
CA ILE A 115 -6.80 -2.04 -4.91
C ILE A 115 -7.77 -2.96 -5.68
N ALA A 116 -8.93 -2.48 -6.08
CA ALA A 116 -9.86 -3.28 -6.88
C ALA A 116 -9.36 -3.41 -8.33
N THR A 117 -9.07 -2.29 -9.00
CA THR A 117 -8.57 -2.28 -10.38
C THR A 117 -7.30 -1.45 -10.49
N ASN A 118 -6.21 -2.07 -10.93
CA ASN A 118 -4.93 -1.40 -11.14
C ASN A 118 -4.59 -1.30 -12.63
N THR A 119 -4.30 -0.09 -13.09
CA THR A 119 -3.76 0.20 -14.43
C THR A 119 -2.43 0.96 -14.37
N GLY A 120 -1.91 1.17 -13.15
CA GLY A 120 -0.68 1.90 -12.89
C GLY A 120 0.49 1.00 -12.51
N THR A 121 1.44 1.59 -11.84
CA THR A 121 2.63 0.90 -11.32
C THR A 121 2.54 0.76 -9.81
N ILE A 122 2.75 -0.44 -9.28
CA ILE A 122 2.90 -0.69 -7.84
C ILE A 122 4.24 -1.40 -7.65
N ARG A 123 5.08 -0.87 -6.76
CA ARG A 123 6.41 -1.44 -6.58
C ARG A 123 6.95 -1.34 -5.16
N ASN A 124 7.90 -2.24 -4.86
CA ASN A 124 8.68 -2.23 -3.63
C ASN A 124 7.81 -2.28 -2.36
N LEU A 125 6.75 -3.10 -2.36
CA LEU A 125 5.78 -3.20 -1.28
C LEU A 125 5.69 -4.63 -0.74
N THR A 126 5.64 -4.77 0.58
CA THR A 126 5.29 -6.03 1.23
C THR A 126 3.92 -5.90 1.91
N LEU A 127 3.02 -6.84 1.62
CA LEU A 127 1.79 -7.06 2.38
C LEU A 127 1.98 -8.30 3.26
N GLU A 128 1.74 -8.18 4.56
CA GLU A 128 1.97 -9.27 5.53
C GLU A 128 0.72 -9.53 6.37
N ASN A 129 0.41 -10.81 6.61
CA ASN A 129 -0.80 -11.23 7.33
C ASN A 129 -2.07 -10.63 6.72
N VAL A 130 -2.27 -10.89 5.42
CA VAL A 130 -3.46 -10.43 4.69
C VAL A 130 -4.62 -11.37 4.98
N SER A 131 -5.76 -10.81 5.36
CA SER A 131 -7.01 -11.56 5.54
C SER A 131 -8.16 -10.86 4.82
N PHE A 132 -9.12 -11.65 4.35
CA PHE A 132 -10.37 -11.12 3.81
C PHE A 132 -11.45 -11.21 4.90
N SER A 133 -12.16 -10.10 5.14
CA SER A 133 -13.15 -10.01 6.22
C SER A 133 -14.45 -10.77 5.92
N ALA A 134 -14.72 -11.02 4.64
CA ALA A 134 -15.89 -11.73 4.15
C ALA A 134 -15.49 -12.86 3.20
N ASP A 135 -16.40 -13.79 2.99
CA ASP A 135 -16.27 -14.84 2.00
C ASP A 135 -16.16 -14.25 0.58
N ILE A 136 -15.19 -14.73 -0.18
CA ILE A 136 -14.93 -14.24 -1.54
C ILE A 136 -16.01 -14.76 -2.48
N THR A 137 -16.74 -13.82 -3.08
CA THR A 137 -17.82 -14.08 -4.06
C THR A 137 -17.55 -13.44 -5.42
N GLU A 138 -16.47 -12.70 -5.56
CA GLU A 138 -16.01 -12.01 -6.77
C GLU A 138 -14.51 -12.26 -6.96
N GLY A 139 -13.96 -11.85 -8.11
CA GLY A 139 -12.52 -11.94 -8.34
C GLY A 139 -11.72 -11.14 -7.31
N ALA A 140 -10.66 -11.73 -6.76
CA ALA A 140 -9.85 -11.10 -5.73
C ALA A 140 -8.37 -11.49 -5.79
N GLY A 141 -7.53 -10.63 -5.21
CA GLY A 141 -6.11 -10.85 -4.95
C GLY A 141 -5.64 -9.90 -3.85
N SER A 142 -4.61 -10.27 -3.10
CA SER A 142 -4.19 -9.44 -1.95
C SER A 142 -3.81 -8.01 -2.35
N LEU A 143 -3.11 -7.84 -3.47
CA LEU A 143 -2.73 -6.52 -3.97
C LEU A 143 -3.81 -5.92 -4.87
N ALA A 144 -4.29 -6.68 -5.85
CA ALA A 144 -5.39 -6.22 -6.70
C ALA A 144 -6.28 -7.37 -7.18
N ALA A 145 -7.58 -7.11 -7.32
CA ALA A 145 -8.49 -8.06 -7.95
C ALA A 145 -8.22 -8.13 -9.46
N GLU A 146 -8.03 -6.98 -10.10
CA GLU A 146 -7.75 -6.86 -11.52
C GLU A 146 -6.54 -5.96 -11.76
N SER A 147 -5.67 -6.34 -12.68
CA SER A 147 -4.50 -5.59 -13.10
C SER A 147 -4.41 -5.64 -14.61
N SER A 148 -4.42 -4.47 -15.26
CA SER A 148 -4.46 -4.38 -16.72
C SER A 148 -3.49 -3.30 -17.22
N THR A 149 -2.70 -3.63 -18.25
CA THR A 149 -1.67 -2.73 -18.82
C THR A 149 -0.75 -2.09 -17.76
N SER A 150 -0.55 -2.78 -16.68
CA SER A 150 0.08 -2.31 -15.43
C SER A 150 1.49 -2.85 -15.24
N VAL A 151 2.22 -2.30 -14.26
CA VAL A 151 3.51 -2.82 -13.81
C VAL A 151 3.44 -3.11 -12.31
N ILE A 152 3.66 -4.37 -11.94
CA ILE A 152 3.79 -4.80 -10.54
C ILE A 152 5.23 -5.31 -10.36
N GLN A 153 6.00 -4.64 -9.51
CA GLN A 153 7.43 -4.91 -9.41
C GLN A 153 7.90 -5.03 -7.95
N ASN A 154 8.69 -6.07 -7.65
CA ASN A 154 9.27 -6.28 -6.32
C ASN A 154 8.24 -6.22 -5.19
N CYS A 155 7.05 -6.80 -5.42
CA CYS A 155 6.00 -6.87 -4.42
C CYS A 155 5.93 -8.26 -3.80
N THR A 156 5.77 -8.32 -2.49
CA THR A 156 5.69 -9.57 -1.73
C THR A 156 4.39 -9.63 -0.93
N VAL A 157 3.73 -10.79 -0.95
CA VAL A 157 2.65 -11.11 0.00
C VAL A 157 3.13 -12.23 0.92
N LYS A 158 3.09 -12.00 2.24
CA LYS A 158 3.45 -12.99 3.27
C LYS A 158 2.22 -13.33 4.09
N GLY A 159 1.74 -14.56 3.95
CA GLY A 159 0.59 -15.05 4.73
C GLY A 159 -0.73 -14.42 4.27
N VAL A 160 -1.39 -15.04 3.31
CA VAL A 160 -2.76 -14.67 2.92
C VAL A 160 -3.76 -15.71 3.42
N THR A 161 -4.90 -15.26 3.96
CA THR A 161 -6.01 -16.12 4.38
C THR A 161 -7.29 -15.65 3.71
N ALA A 162 -7.93 -16.54 2.96
CA ALA A 162 -9.19 -16.27 2.26
C ALA A 162 -10.11 -17.48 2.30
N THR A 163 -11.42 -17.24 2.31
CA THR A 163 -12.46 -18.26 2.08
C THR A 163 -13.21 -17.90 0.81
N VAL A 164 -13.24 -18.80 -0.16
CA VAL A 164 -13.90 -18.62 -1.43
C VAL A 164 -15.13 -19.53 -1.49
N ILE A 165 -16.32 -18.93 -1.69
CA ILE A 165 -17.59 -19.66 -1.65
C ILE A 165 -18.32 -19.73 -3.00
N LYS A 166 -17.84 -18.99 -3.99
CA LYS A 166 -18.34 -19.04 -5.38
C LYS A 166 -17.22 -19.31 -6.36
N PRO A 167 -17.54 -19.88 -7.54
CA PRO A 167 -16.58 -19.97 -8.61
C PRO A 167 -16.13 -18.59 -9.08
N VAL A 168 -14.88 -18.22 -8.80
CA VAL A 168 -14.30 -16.92 -9.10
C VAL A 168 -12.81 -17.06 -9.44
N VAL A 169 -12.20 -15.97 -9.86
CA VAL A 169 -10.75 -15.89 -10.03
C VAL A 169 -10.13 -15.36 -8.73
N PHE A 170 -9.18 -16.12 -8.16
CA PHE A 170 -8.43 -15.68 -6.99
C PHE A 170 -6.93 -15.92 -7.17
N GLY A 171 -6.14 -14.89 -6.87
CA GLY A 171 -4.68 -15.00 -6.81
C GLY A 171 -4.11 -14.51 -5.50
N GLY A 172 -3.04 -15.13 -5.04
CA GLY A 172 -2.38 -14.70 -3.80
C GLY A 172 -1.88 -13.25 -3.85
N LEU A 173 -1.45 -12.77 -5.01
CA LEU A 173 -1.06 -11.39 -5.25
C LEU A 173 -2.14 -10.66 -6.09
N ILE A 174 -2.42 -11.15 -7.28
CA ILE A 174 -3.34 -10.56 -8.25
C ILE A 174 -4.40 -11.59 -8.65
N GLY A 175 -5.69 -11.20 -8.61
CA GLY A 175 -6.76 -12.07 -9.10
C GLY A 175 -6.61 -12.30 -10.60
N ARG A 176 -6.79 -11.28 -11.40
CA ARG A 176 -6.70 -11.33 -12.86
C ARG A 176 -5.67 -10.34 -13.40
N ASN A 177 -4.74 -10.82 -14.22
CA ASN A 177 -3.78 -9.97 -14.93
C ASN A 177 -4.04 -10.00 -16.44
N SER A 178 -4.26 -8.82 -17.02
CA SER A 178 -4.45 -8.64 -18.47
C SER A 178 -3.43 -7.63 -18.99
N GLU A 179 -2.56 -8.08 -19.90
CA GLU A 179 -1.53 -7.22 -20.52
C GLU A 179 -0.57 -6.53 -19.54
N GLY A 180 -0.61 -6.89 -18.25
CA GLY A 180 0.24 -6.33 -17.22
C GLY A 180 1.55 -7.11 -17.04
N ARG A 181 2.62 -6.39 -16.66
CA ARG A 181 3.92 -6.97 -16.34
C ARG A 181 4.04 -7.17 -14.82
N ILE A 182 4.40 -8.38 -14.42
CA ILE A 182 4.68 -8.74 -13.03
C ILE A 182 6.14 -9.21 -12.96
N GLU A 183 6.95 -8.55 -12.16
CA GLU A 183 8.40 -8.78 -12.09
C GLU A 183 8.92 -8.80 -10.66
N GLY A 184 9.75 -9.79 -10.31
CA GLY A 184 10.36 -9.91 -8.99
C GLY A 184 9.35 -10.03 -7.85
N CYS A 185 8.13 -10.52 -8.13
CA CYS A 185 7.05 -10.62 -7.16
C CYS A 185 6.93 -12.03 -6.60
N GLN A 186 6.50 -12.14 -5.34
CA GLN A 186 6.34 -13.44 -4.70
C GLN A 186 5.18 -13.47 -3.71
N VAL A 187 4.63 -14.66 -3.51
CA VAL A 187 3.70 -14.97 -2.43
C VAL A 187 4.33 -16.06 -1.57
N ILE A 188 4.54 -15.72 -0.29
CA ILE A 188 5.16 -16.60 0.70
C ILE A 188 4.09 -17.02 1.68
N SER A 189 3.66 -18.26 1.59
CA SER A 189 2.60 -18.87 2.39
C SER A 189 1.20 -18.24 2.22
N GLY A 190 0.20 -19.06 2.39
CA GLY A 190 -1.20 -18.65 2.39
C GLY A 190 -2.13 -19.84 2.53
N THR A 191 -3.34 -19.58 2.96
CA THR A 191 -4.41 -20.57 3.08
C THR A 191 -5.64 -20.05 2.35
N ILE A 192 -6.08 -20.82 1.35
CA ILE A 192 -7.31 -20.53 0.62
C ILE A 192 -8.27 -21.67 0.88
N ASN A 193 -9.33 -21.39 1.61
CA ASN A 193 -10.41 -22.34 1.88
C ASN A 193 -11.45 -22.28 0.75
N LEU A 194 -11.67 -23.39 0.08
CA LEU A 194 -12.62 -23.48 -1.02
C LEU A 194 -13.90 -24.18 -0.54
N ASN A 195 -14.96 -23.41 -0.31
CA ASN A 195 -16.28 -23.89 0.09
C ASN A 195 -17.29 -23.58 -1.02
N LEU A 196 -17.01 -24.01 -2.24
CA LEU A 196 -17.69 -23.60 -3.45
C LEU A 196 -19.15 -24.04 -3.49
N SER A 197 -20.03 -23.10 -3.79
CA SER A 197 -21.43 -23.33 -4.11
C SER A 197 -21.77 -22.75 -5.49
N GLY A 198 -22.54 -23.53 -6.29
CA GLY A 198 -22.92 -23.13 -7.64
C GLY A 198 -22.01 -23.70 -8.74
N ALA A 199 -22.48 -23.55 -9.99
CA ALA A 199 -21.71 -23.91 -11.17
C ALA A 199 -21.00 -22.67 -11.75
N GLY A 200 -19.81 -22.86 -12.30
CA GLY A 200 -19.04 -21.80 -12.95
C GLY A 200 -17.58 -22.16 -13.09
N ASN A 201 -16.85 -21.37 -13.87
CA ASN A 201 -15.41 -21.51 -14.00
C ASN A 201 -14.71 -20.77 -12.85
N SER A 202 -13.66 -21.37 -12.33
CA SER A 202 -12.84 -20.78 -11.29
C SER A 202 -11.37 -21.02 -11.56
N ASN A 203 -10.56 -20.00 -11.34
CA ASN A 203 -9.12 -20.06 -11.47
C ASN A 203 -8.47 -19.61 -10.16
N TYR A 204 -7.62 -20.46 -9.61
CA TYR A 204 -6.92 -20.18 -8.37
C TYR A 204 -5.43 -20.30 -8.58
N GLY A 205 -4.68 -19.26 -8.23
CA GLY A 205 -3.22 -19.22 -8.38
C GLY A 205 -2.53 -18.72 -7.12
N GLY A 206 -1.36 -19.29 -6.86
CA GLY A 206 -0.53 -18.82 -5.74
C GLY A 206 -0.09 -17.36 -5.92
N LEU A 207 0.30 -16.96 -7.13
CA LEU A 207 0.68 -15.60 -7.46
C LEU A 207 -0.47 -14.88 -8.19
N VAL A 208 -0.90 -15.40 -9.32
CA VAL A 208 -1.94 -14.83 -10.19
C VAL A 208 -3.01 -15.89 -10.42
N GLY A 209 -4.28 -15.54 -10.24
CA GLY A 209 -5.40 -16.45 -10.45
C GLY A 209 -5.66 -16.72 -11.93
N GLU A 210 -5.66 -15.68 -12.74
CA GLU A 210 -5.83 -15.76 -14.19
C GLU A 210 -4.92 -14.77 -14.90
N HIS A 211 -4.25 -15.26 -15.92
CA HIS A 211 -3.37 -14.45 -16.77
C HIS A 211 -3.77 -14.62 -18.21
N PHE A 212 -4.14 -13.55 -18.89
CA PHE A 212 -4.63 -13.61 -20.27
C PHE A 212 -4.20 -12.39 -21.08
N ASN A 213 -4.25 -12.54 -22.40
CA ASN A 213 -3.68 -11.70 -23.43
C ASN A 213 -2.16 -11.84 -23.59
N GLY A 214 -1.71 -12.06 -24.81
CA GLY A 214 -0.37 -12.52 -25.17
C GLY A 214 0.81 -11.57 -24.88
N THR A 215 0.56 -10.36 -24.38
CA THR A 215 1.58 -9.38 -24.00
C THR A 215 1.84 -9.33 -22.49
N ALA A 216 1.02 -10.00 -21.71
CA ALA A 216 1.22 -10.06 -20.25
C ALA A 216 2.45 -10.93 -19.91
N LEU A 217 3.30 -10.47 -19.02
CA LEU A 217 4.60 -11.07 -18.70
C LEU A 217 4.79 -11.21 -17.20
N ILE A 218 5.15 -12.43 -16.76
CA ILE A 218 5.58 -12.70 -15.38
C ILE A 218 7.06 -13.07 -15.44
N ILE A 219 7.90 -12.33 -14.71
CA ILE A 219 9.35 -12.50 -14.64
C ILE A 219 9.75 -12.67 -13.17
N ASN A 220 10.48 -13.74 -12.86
CA ASN A 220 11.12 -13.96 -11.56
C ASN A 220 12.61 -13.61 -11.63
#